data_be4586a749380a4a95844e4e9152a1c1
#
_entry.id   be4586a749380a4a95844e4e9152a1c1
#
_cell.length_a   1.000
_cell.length_b   1.000
_cell.length_c   1.000
_cell.angle_alpha   90.00
_cell.angle_beta   90.00
_cell.angle_gamma   90.00
#
_symmetry.space_group_name_H-M   'P 1'
#
loop_
_entity.id
_entity.type
_entity.pdbx_description
1 polymer ?
#
loop_
_entity_poly.entity_id
_entity_poly.type
_entity_poly.pdbx_seq_one_letter_code
_entity_poly.pdbx_strand_id
1 'polypeptide(L)'
;TPDSISGTNGDLTIDANGHWVFTANSAFNQLNVGDKVEETFTVSSIDGTTSTVKVTINGTNDAATVSSATVAIDETDKAVTTSGTLTSTDLDNPDNTFTPGSITGTHGDLTIDANGHWVFTANSAFNQLNVGDKVEETFTVTSVDGTPS
;
A
#
# COMPACT_ATOMS: atom_id res chain seq x y z
N THR A 1 -38.55 -13.44 -13.54
CA THR A 1 -38.61 -14.71 -12.77
C THR A 1 -37.63 -14.60 -11.62
N PRO A 2 -38.02 -14.95 -10.36
CA PRO A 2 -37.07 -15.03 -9.26
C PRO A 2 -36.02 -16.08 -9.59
N ASP A 3 -34.75 -15.74 -9.35
CA ASP A 3 -33.63 -16.62 -9.67
C ASP A 3 -32.38 -16.29 -8.82
N SER A 4 -31.47 -17.24 -8.77
CA SER A 4 -30.13 -17.07 -8.22
C SER A 4 -29.13 -17.58 -9.26
N ILE A 5 -28.28 -16.67 -9.73
CA ILE A 5 -27.36 -16.93 -10.83
C ILE A 5 -25.93 -16.80 -10.26
N SER A 6 -25.19 -17.91 -10.30
CA SER A 6 -23.80 -17.90 -9.84
C SER A 6 -22.89 -17.44 -10.97
N GLY A 7 -22.00 -16.52 -10.62
CA GLY A 7 -20.97 -16.00 -11.51
C GLY A 7 -19.57 -16.36 -11.05
N THR A 8 -18.58 -15.89 -11.78
CA THR A 8 -17.16 -16.10 -11.47
C THR A 8 -16.71 -15.23 -10.31
N ASN A 9 -17.22 -14.01 -10.24
CA ASN A 9 -16.79 -12.98 -9.27
C ASN A 9 -17.81 -12.74 -8.17
N GLY A 10 -18.96 -13.37 -8.24
CA GLY A 10 -20.04 -13.26 -7.26
C GLY A 10 -21.34 -13.81 -7.78
N ASP A 11 -22.35 -13.79 -6.92
CA ASP A 11 -23.68 -14.32 -7.20
C ASP A 11 -24.68 -13.16 -7.31
N LEU A 12 -25.61 -13.27 -8.26
CA LEU A 12 -26.72 -12.35 -8.41
C LEU A 12 -28.03 -13.05 -8.07
N THR A 13 -28.81 -12.46 -7.18
CA THR A 13 -30.18 -12.88 -6.91
C THR A 13 -31.16 -11.83 -7.45
N ILE A 14 -32.29 -12.27 -7.98
CA ILE A 14 -33.35 -11.39 -8.43
C ILE A 14 -34.70 -11.89 -7.93
N ASP A 15 -35.59 -10.99 -7.48
CA ASP A 15 -36.94 -11.32 -7.04
C ASP A 15 -37.96 -11.17 -8.16
N ALA A 16 -39.23 -11.50 -7.85
CA ALA A 16 -40.34 -11.40 -8.83
C ALA A 16 -40.65 -9.96 -9.25
N ASN A 17 -40.25 -8.97 -8.45
CA ASN A 17 -40.49 -7.54 -8.72
C ASN A 17 -39.33 -6.90 -9.50
N GLY A 18 -38.27 -7.66 -9.78
CA GLY A 18 -37.09 -7.20 -10.46
C GLY A 18 -36.02 -6.56 -9.54
N HIS A 19 -36.17 -6.63 -8.20
CA HIS A 19 -35.11 -6.23 -7.28
C HIS A 19 -34.00 -7.27 -7.33
N TRP A 20 -32.79 -6.84 -7.53
CA TRP A 20 -31.64 -7.71 -7.58
C TRP A 20 -30.58 -7.30 -6.57
N VAL A 21 -29.79 -8.26 -6.13
CA VAL A 21 -28.64 -8.09 -5.25
C VAL A 21 -27.47 -8.87 -5.84
N PHE A 22 -26.34 -8.22 -5.97
CA PHE A 22 -25.08 -8.87 -6.27
C PHE A 22 -24.26 -8.99 -5.00
N THR A 23 -23.72 -10.17 -4.77
CA THR A 23 -22.80 -10.45 -3.65
C THR A 23 -21.48 -10.95 -4.20
N ALA A 24 -20.43 -10.14 -4.05
CA ALA A 24 -19.09 -10.52 -4.48
C ALA A 24 -18.54 -11.70 -3.66
N ASN A 25 -17.79 -12.59 -4.29
CA ASN A 25 -17.21 -13.76 -3.64
C ASN A 25 -15.87 -13.47 -2.94
N SER A 26 -15.32 -12.26 -3.11
CA SER A 26 -14.11 -11.79 -2.42
C SER A 26 -14.15 -10.27 -2.24
N ALA A 27 -13.20 -9.72 -1.48
CA ALA A 27 -13.02 -8.27 -1.34
C ALA A 27 -12.29 -7.63 -2.54
N PHE A 28 -11.64 -8.43 -3.40
CA PHE A 28 -10.87 -7.97 -4.57
C PHE A 28 -9.75 -6.98 -4.25
N ASN A 29 -9.15 -7.08 -3.05
CA ASN A 29 -8.09 -6.17 -2.58
C ASN A 29 -6.83 -6.16 -3.45
N GLN A 30 -6.68 -7.13 -4.36
CA GLN A 30 -5.55 -7.18 -5.29
C GLN A 30 -5.72 -6.28 -6.52
N LEU A 31 -6.84 -5.57 -6.65
CA LEU A 31 -7.09 -4.68 -7.78
C LEU A 31 -6.49 -3.31 -7.52
N ASN A 32 -5.57 -2.89 -8.37
CA ASN A 32 -4.99 -1.54 -8.36
C ASN A 32 -5.99 -0.48 -8.86
N VAL A 33 -5.68 0.78 -8.60
CA VAL A 33 -6.41 1.89 -9.21
C VAL A 33 -6.37 1.78 -10.74
N GLY A 34 -7.54 1.76 -11.35
CA GLY A 34 -7.71 1.62 -12.79
C GLY A 34 -7.97 0.17 -13.25
N ASP A 35 -7.71 -0.81 -12.40
CA ASP A 35 -8.14 -2.19 -12.65
C ASP A 35 -9.64 -2.32 -12.44
N LYS A 36 -10.24 -3.25 -13.15
CA LYS A 36 -11.66 -3.57 -12.99
C LYS A 36 -11.93 -5.03 -13.30
N VAL A 37 -12.93 -5.55 -12.60
CA VAL A 37 -13.53 -6.85 -12.88
C VAL A 37 -14.97 -6.62 -13.29
N GLU A 38 -15.39 -7.21 -14.40
CA GLU A 38 -16.73 -7.08 -14.92
C GLU A 38 -17.40 -8.44 -15.04
N GLU A 39 -18.69 -8.49 -14.72
CA GLU A 39 -19.50 -9.67 -14.88
C GLU A 39 -20.89 -9.30 -15.38
N THR A 40 -21.45 -10.12 -16.26
CA THR A 40 -22.77 -9.88 -16.86
C THR A 40 -23.66 -11.07 -16.58
N PHE A 41 -24.78 -10.81 -15.95
CA PHE A 41 -25.81 -11.80 -15.64
C PHE A 41 -26.99 -11.62 -16.60
N THR A 42 -27.48 -12.73 -17.14
CA THR A 42 -28.72 -12.73 -17.96
C THR A 42 -29.88 -13.10 -17.07
N VAL A 43 -30.86 -12.23 -16.99
CA VAL A 43 -32.10 -12.44 -16.26
C VAL A 43 -33.30 -12.53 -17.21
N SER A 44 -34.36 -13.20 -16.82
CA SER A 44 -35.53 -13.39 -17.67
C SER A 44 -36.83 -13.06 -16.95
N SER A 45 -37.76 -12.46 -17.70
CA SER A 45 -39.15 -12.28 -17.30
C SER A 45 -39.91 -13.61 -17.37
N ILE A 46 -41.16 -13.61 -16.90
CA ILE A 46 -42.01 -14.81 -16.92
C ILE A 46 -42.34 -15.25 -18.35
N ASP A 47 -42.44 -14.32 -19.29
CA ASP A 47 -42.73 -14.61 -20.73
C ASP A 47 -41.47 -15.06 -21.51
N GLY A 48 -40.31 -15.18 -20.83
CA GLY A 48 -39.06 -15.61 -21.43
C GLY A 48 -38.22 -14.48 -22.07
N THR A 49 -38.66 -13.23 -22.01
CA THR A 49 -37.88 -12.10 -22.48
C THR A 49 -36.67 -11.90 -21.55
N THR A 50 -35.49 -11.80 -22.16
CA THR A 50 -34.23 -11.68 -21.42
C THR A 50 -33.73 -10.24 -21.35
N SER A 51 -33.03 -9.94 -20.27
CA SER A 51 -32.27 -8.70 -20.04
C SER A 51 -30.96 -9.03 -19.36
N THR A 52 -30.09 -8.04 -19.23
CA THR A 52 -28.79 -8.24 -18.60
C THR A 52 -28.55 -7.25 -17.44
N VAL A 53 -27.90 -7.74 -16.41
CA VAL A 53 -27.32 -6.92 -15.34
C VAL A 53 -25.81 -7.02 -15.46
N LYS A 54 -25.14 -5.90 -15.72
CA LYS A 54 -23.68 -5.81 -15.76
C LYS A 54 -23.21 -5.22 -14.44
N VAL A 55 -22.33 -5.93 -13.75
CA VAL A 55 -21.67 -5.49 -12.53
C VAL A 55 -20.21 -5.20 -12.84
N THR A 56 -19.72 -4.06 -12.39
CA THR A 56 -18.31 -3.67 -12.49
C THR A 56 -17.78 -3.42 -11.09
N ILE A 57 -16.70 -4.10 -10.74
CA ILE A 57 -15.94 -3.87 -9.50
C ILE A 57 -14.67 -3.13 -9.91
N ASN A 58 -14.49 -1.91 -9.42
CA ASN A 58 -13.31 -1.11 -9.70
C ASN A 58 -12.30 -1.28 -8.57
N GLY A 59 -11.03 -1.38 -8.92
CA GLY A 59 -9.93 -1.36 -7.97
C GLY A 59 -9.76 0.00 -7.31
N THR A 60 -9.35 -0.05 -6.05
CA THR A 60 -8.93 1.11 -5.25
C THR A 60 -7.57 0.79 -4.66
N ASN A 61 -6.75 1.81 -4.40
CA ASN A 61 -5.47 1.61 -3.74
C ASN A 61 -5.66 1.19 -2.29
N ASP A 62 -5.07 0.08 -1.90
CA ASP A 62 -4.86 -0.28 -0.50
C ASP A 62 -3.52 0.34 -0.04
N ALA A 63 -3.46 0.81 1.20
CA ALA A 63 -2.22 1.39 1.72
C ALA A 63 -1.21 0.30 2.05
N ALA A 64 0.05 0.52 1.66
CA ALA A 64 1.14 -0.36 2.04
C ALA A 64 1.31 -0.44 3.56
N THR A 65 1.81 -1.57 4.04
CA THR A 65 2.32 -1.70 5.42
C THR A 65 3.83 -1.52 5.39
N VAL A 66 4.32 -0.45 5.98
CA VAL A 66 5.76 -0.10 6.02
C VAL A 66 6.32 -0.27 7.41
N SER A 67 7.58 -0.73 7.51
CA SER A 67 8.31 -0.80 8.77
C SER A 67 8.98 0.54 9.09
N SER A 68 9.32 0.76 10.36
CA SER A 68 10.17 1.86 10.81
C SER A 68 11.44 1.34 11.46
N ALA A 69 12.44 2.19 11.61
CA ALA A 69 13.69 1.87 12.29
C ALA A 69 14.10 2.97 13.26
N THR A 70 14.64 2.57 14.39
CA THR A 70 15.29 3.47 15.37
C THR A 70 16.70 2.98 15.61
N VAL A 71 17.68 3.86 15.42
CA VAL A 71 19.09 3.53 15.56
C VAL A 71 19.73 4.52 16.53
N ALA A 72 20.53 4.01 17.46
CA ALA A 72 21.40 4.81 18.31
C ALA A 72 22.86 4.52 17.95
N ILE A 73 23.65 5.57 17.79
CA ILE A 73 25.07 5.50 17.50
C ILE A 73 25.83 6.42 18.46
N ASP A 74 26.97 5.96 18.91
CA ASP A 74 27.85 6.78 19.74
C ASP A 74 28.69 7.72 18.85
N GLU A 75 28.93 8.94 19.32
CA GLU A 75 29.83 9.85 18.63
C GLU A 75 31.25 9.29 18.60
N THR A 76 32.02 9.68 17.62
CA THR A 76 33.44 9.35 17.47
C THR A 76 34.22 10.58 17.00
N ASP A 77 35.56 10.49 16.96
CA ASP A 77 36.40 11.56 16.43
C ASP A 77 36.13 11.95 14.96
N LYS A 78 35.28 11.19 14.29
CA LYS A 78 34.89 11.42 12.88
C LYS A 78 33.38 11.31 12.74
N ALA A 79 32.84 11.96 11.70
CA ALA A 79 31.43 11.80 11.33
C ALA A 79 31.07 10.33 11.11
N VAL A 80 30.00 9.89 11.78
CA VAL A 80 29.56 8.50 11.74
C VAL A 80 28.57 8.25 10.62
N THR A 81 28.56 7.01 10.14
CA THR A 81 27.61 6.53 9.15
C THR A 81 26.94 5.27 9.68
N THR A 82 25.64 5.15 9.50
CA THR A 82 24.88 3.95 9.81
C THR A 82 23.91 3.61 8.70
N SER A 83 23.45 2.39 8.65
CA SER A 83 22.56 1.91 7.60
C SER A 83 21.62 0.82 8.10
N GLY A 84 20.58 0.56 7.36
CA GLY A 84 19.64 -0.51 7.65
C GLY A 84 18.74 -0.75 6.46
N THR A 85 17.68 -1.53 6.70
CA THR A 85 16.69 -1.84 5.67
C THR A 85 15.29 -1.72 6.28
N LEU A 86 14.42 -0.98 5.60
CA LEU A 86 12.99 -0.96 5.84
C LEU A 86 12.28 -1.94 4.90
N THR A 87 11.11 -2.39 5.30
CA THR A 87 10.26 -3.27 4.49
C THR A 87 8.94 -2.60 4.18
N SER A 88 8.44 -2.84 2.98
CA SER A 88 7.11 -2.47 2.53
C SER A 88 6.37 -3.73 2.10
N THR A 89 5.09 -3.84 2.42
CA THR A 89 4.20 -4.89 1.93
C THR A 89 2.89 -4.26 1.52
N ASP A 90 2.47 -4.54 0.31
CA ASP A 90 1.29 -3.98 -0.31
C ASP A 90 0.47 -5.10 -0.95
N LEU A 91 -0.87 -5.03 -0.84
CA LEU A 91 -1.77 -6.08 -1.33
C LEU A 91 -2.04 -5.96 -2.83
N ASP A 92 -2.06 -4.74 -3.34
CA ASP A 92 -2.39 -4.43 -4.72
C ASP A 92 -1.16 -3.96 -5.53
N ASN A 93 -0.05 -3.59 -4.87
CA ASN A 93 1.20 -3.24 -5.54
C ASN A 93 2.26 -4.34 -5.34
N PRO A 94 2.54 -5.19 -6.36
CA PRO A 94 3.47 -6.30 -6.23
C PRO A 94 4.92 -5.87 -6.03
N ASP A 95 5.27 -4.63 -6.33
CA ASP A 95 6.65 -4.15 -6.27
C ASP A 95 7.15 -3.97 -4.83
N ASN A 96 6.25 -3.70 -3.86
CA ASN A 96 6.58 -3.58 -2.43
C ASN A 96 7.80 -2.70 -2.17
N THR A 97 7.91 -1.58 -2.90
CA THR A 97 9.12 -0.76 -2.96
C THR A 97 8.91 0.60 -2.31
N PHE A 98 10.04 1.26 -2.01
CA PHE A 98 10.08 2.64 -1.53
C PHE A 98 10.37 3.61 -2.68
N THR A 99 9.98 4.86 -2.48
CA THR A 99 10.40 5.96 -3.35
C THR A 99 11.86 6.30 -3.04
N PRO A 100 12.81 6.05 -3.97
CA PRO A 100 14.21 6.35 -3.73
C PRO A 100 14.44 7.85 -3.55
N GLY A 101 15.33 8.23 -2.65
CA GLY A 101 15.62 9.64 -2.43
C GLY A 101 16.76 9.91 -1.45
N SER A 102 17.05 11.20 -1.31
CA SER A 102 17.97 11.74 -0.32
C SER A 102 17.25 12.85 0.43
N ILE A 103 17.29 12.79 1.75
CA ILE A 103 16.64 13.73 2.66
C ILE A 103 17.74 14.39 3.48
N THR A 104 17.86 15.70 3.34
CA THR A 104 18.82 16.50 4.13
C THR A 104 18.21 16.84 5.47
N GLY A 105 18.91 16.48 6.54
CA GLY A 105 18.53 16.81 7.91
C GLY A 105 19.44 17.88 8.53
N THR A 106 19.16 18.18 9.79
CA THR A 106 19.97 19.14 10.58
C THR A 106 21.32 18.53 11.00
N HIS A 107 21.33 17.25 11.29
CA HIS A 107 22.48 16.55 11.87
C HIS A 107 23.13 15.57 10.89
N GLY A 108 22.55 15.37 9.74
CA GLY A 108 23.06 14.51 8.68
C GLY A 108 22.05 14.28 7.58
N ASP A 109 22.44 13.50 6.59
CA ASP A 109 21.64 13.17 5.44
C ASP A 109 21.28 11.69 5.44
N LEU A 110 20.03 11.40 5.06
CA LEU A 110 19.55 10.04 4.84
C LEU A 110 19.32 9.81 3.36
N THR A 111 19.82 8.69 2.85
CA THR A 111 19.46 8.17 1.53
C THR A 111 18.71 6.87 1.66
N ILE A 112 17.74 6.63 0.78
CA ILE A 112 17.02 5.36 0.69
C ILE A 112 16.92 4.94 -0.77
N ASP A 113 17.04 3.64 -1.03
CA ASP A 113 16.80 3.06 -2.35
C ASP A 113 15.40 2.40 -2.45
N ALA A 114 15.05 1.94 -3.65
CA ALA A 114 13.75 1.31 -3.91
C ALA A 114 13.54 0.03 -3.10
N ASN A 115 14.59 -0.64 -2.67
CA ASN A 115 14.52 -1.87 -1.86
C ASN A 115 14.43 -1.59 -0.36
N GLY A 116 14.36 -0.31 0.04
CA GLY A 116 14.31 0.10 1.43
C GLY A 116 15.67 0.13 2.14
N HIS A 117 16.78 -0.08 1.43
CA HIS A 117 18.11 0.11 2.01
C HIS A 117 18.35 1.59 2.23
N TRP A 118 18.62 1.96 3.46
CA TRP A 118 18.89 3.33 3.83
C TRP A 118 20.28 3.48 4.44
N VAL A 119 20.85 4.65 4.23
CA VAL A 119 22.14 5.07 4.81
C VAL A 119 21.98 6.46 5.40
N PHE A 120 22.34 6.62 6.65
CA PHE A 120 22.49 7.92 7.30
C PHE A 120 23.96 8.26 7.42
N THR A 121 24.31 9.49 7.08
CA THR A 121 25.67 10.04 7.22
C THR A 121 25.60 11.33 8.02
N ALA A 122 26.20 11.34 9.20
CA ALA A 122 26.25 12.52 10.04
C ALA A 122 27.08 13.63 9.37
N ASN A 123 26.68 14.89 9.55
CA ASN A 123 27.37 16.04 9.00
C ASN A 123 28.52 16.55 9.87
N SER A 124 28.71 15.99 11.07
CA SER A 124 29.83 16.29 11.97
C SER A 124 30.17 15.09 12.86
N ALA A 125 31.31 15.15 13.56
CA ALA A 125 31.71 14.14 14.54
C ALA A 125 30.99 14.27 15.90
N PHE A 126 30.26 15.38 16.14
CA PHE A 126 29.54 15.67 17.38
C PHE A 126 30.41 15.63 18.66
N ASN A 127 31.72 15.88 18.55
CA ASN A 127 32.68 15.83 19.63
C ASN A 127 32.33 16.73 20.84
N GLN A 128 31.35 17.61 20.73
CA GLN A 128 30.86 18.46 21.81
C GLN A 128 29.87 17.76 22.74
N LEU A 129 29.40 16.57 22.41
CA LEU A 129 28.48 15.81 23.25
C LEU A 129 29.23 15.18 24.43
N ASN A 130 28.66 15.32 25.60
CA ASN A 130 29.14 14.66 26.81
C ASN A 130 28.41 13.34 27.06
N VAL A 131 28.93 12.52 27.95
CA VAL A 131 28.23 11.29 28.34
C VAL A 131 26.83 11.61 28.85
N GLY A 132 25.84 11.01 28.21
CA GLY A 132 24.43 11.23 28.50
C GLY A 132 23.73 12.27 27.60
N ASP A 133 24.51 13.08 26.86
CA ASP A 133 23.95 13.95 25.84
C ASP A 133 23.52 13.14 24.60
N LYS A 134 22.46 13.58 23.91
CA LYS A 134 22.02 12.96 22.67
C LYS A 134 21.48 14.01 21.69
N VAL A 135 21.61 13.68 20.44
CA VAL A 135 20.99 14.39 19.31
C VAL A 135 20.08 13.42 18.60
N GLU A 136 18.86 13.83 18.34
CA GLU A 136 17.85 13.01 17.66
C GLU A 136 17.41 13.68 16.38
N GLU A 137 17.20 12.88 15.35
CA GLU A 137 16.63 13.31 14.09
C GLU A 137 15.70 12.24 13.54
N THR A 138 14.60 12.66 12.94
CA THR A 138 13.60 11.77 12.34
C THR A 138 13.48 12.08 10.87
N PHE A 139 13.53 11.06 10.05
CA PHE A 139 13.30 11.14 8.60
C PHE A 139 12.03 10.38 8.26
N THR A 140 11.21 10.96 7.42
CA THR A 140 10.03 10.29 6.86
C THR A 140 10.34 9.86 5.44
N VAL A 141 10.18 8.58 5.16
CA VAL A 141 10.30 7.97 3.84
C VAL A 141 8.94 7.43 3.41
N THR A 142 8.73 7.22 2.13
CA THR A 142 7.44 6.76 1.60
C THR A 142 7.60 5.55 0.69
N SER A 143 6.65 4.64 0.77
CA SER A 143 6.49 3.60 -0.24
C SER A 143 6.07 4.19 -1.59
N VAL A 144 6.10 3.38 -2.64
CA VAL A 144 5.71 3.83 -4.00
C VAL A 144 4.26 4.27 -4.08
N ASP A 145 3.36 3.66 -3.28
CA ASP A 145 1.95 4.07 -3.17
C ASP A 145 1.74 5.36 -2.37
N GLY A 146 2.80 5.90 -1.76
CA GLY A 146 2.76 7.13 -0.95
C GLY A 146 2.54 6.93 0.54
N THR A 147 2.53 5.70 1.06
CA THR A 147 2.42 5.42 2.51
C THR A 147 3.72 5.81 3.22
N PRO A 148 3.67 6.69 4.24
CA PRO A 148 4.86 7.13 4.97
C PRO A 148 5.32 6.11 6.03
N SER A 149 6.64 6.13 6.32
CA SER A 149 7.30 5.44 7.42
C SER A 149 8.19 6.39 8.21
#